data_f3209a77e903e31e861c39cfc8e577bb
#
_entry.id   f3209a77e903e31e861c39cfc8e577bb
#
_cell.length_a   1.000
_cell.length_b   1.000
_cell.length_c   1.000
_cell.angle_alpha   90.00
_cell.angle_beta   90.00
_cell.angle_gamma   90.00
#
_symmetry.space_group_name_H-M   'P 1'
#
loop_
_entity.id
_entity.type
_entity.pdbx_description
1 polymer ?
#
loop_
_entity_poly.entity_id
_entity_poly.type
_entity_poly.pdbx_seq_one_letter_code
_entity_poly.pdbx_strand_id
1 'polypeptide(L)'
;MNGAARLDAHLQRGVTEVARCWRVTRKDGVRFAFTDHDGALTFDGTVFKAETGLSAAALSQSTGLSVDNTEALGALSDAAITEADIEAGRFDGAEVEAWLVQWSNPDNRVLQFRGTFGEMERQAGGFTVELRGLAEAMNRAEGRVYQRGCSAILGDGDCRFDLSTPGYAHEGAVTRVSARRLLDFDGLDSFEPRWFERGRLKVLSGVAEGLVGVIKNDRFADGVRRVELWEDLRADLAPGDRVRLEAGCDKRMETCRLKFSNLLNFRGFPDIPGEDWIMAHPVRGGSPVDGGSLR
;
A
#
# COMPACT_ATOMS: atom_id res chain seq x y z
N MET A 1 22.51 23.62 -22.84
CA MET A 1 22.91 23.06 -21.53
C MET A 1 21.62 22.76 -20.79
N ASN A 2 21.52 21.57 -20.17
CA ASN A 2 20.38 21.23 -19.32
C ASN A 2 20.46 21.97 -17.96
N GLY A 3 19.38 21.99 -17.19
CA GLY A 3 19.32 22.72 -15.90
C GLY A 3 20.40 22.28 -14.92
N ALA A 4 20.71 20.99 -14.85
CA ALA A 4 21.74 20.44 -13.97
C ALA A 4 23.14 21.00 -14.30
N ALA A 5 23.52 21.05 -15.57
CA ALA A 5 24.82 21.59 -15.98
C ALA A 5 24.95 23.11 -15.71
N ARG A 6 23.81 23.85 -15.76
CA ARG A 6 23.81 25.29 -15.38
C ARG A 6 23.93 25.45 -13.88
N LEU A 7 23.31 24.59 -13.09
CA LEU A 7 23.46 24.57 -11.64
C LEU A 7 24.89 24.26 -11.26
N ASP A 8 25.54 23.26 -11.87
CA ASP A 8 26.93 22.91 -11.61
C ASP A 8 27.86 24.10 -11.89
N ALA A 9 27.69 24.79 -13.03
CA ALA A 9 28.43 26.00 -13.35
C ALA A 9 28.18 27.15 -12.34
N HIS A 10 26.98 27.22 -11.75
CA HIS A 10 26.67 28.17 -10.70
C HIS A 10 27.40 27.82 -9.40
N LEU A 11 27.43 26.53 -9.01
CA LEU A 11 28.11 26.07 -7.81
C LEU A 11 29.61 26.31 -7.83
N GLN A 12 30.22 26.32 -9.01
CA GLN A 12 31.65 26.60 -9.18
C GLN A 12 32.05 28.09 -8.95
N ARG A 13 31.06 29.00 -8.85
CA ARG A 13 31.34 30.43 -8.67
C ARG A 13 31.69 30.85 -7.24
N GLY A 14 31.59 29.94 -6.26
CA GLY A 14 31.94 30.17 -4.85
C GLY A 14 30.88 30.92 -4.02
N VAL A 15 29.98 31.67 -4.62
CA VAL A 15 28.77 32.22 -3.99
C VAL A 15 27.57 31.50 -4.58
N THR A 16 26.81 30.79 -3.74
CA THR A 16 25.77 29.93 -4.19
C THR A 16 24.39 30.39 -3.71
N GLU A 17 23.46 30.45 -4.63
CA GLU A 17 22.05 30.80 -4.41
C GLU A 17 21.21 29.54 -4.52
N VAL A 18 21.37 28.63 -3.57
CA VAL A 18 20.72 27.31 -3.63
C VAL A 18 19.77 27.07 -2.47
N ALA A 19 18.71 26.36 -2.76
CA ALA A 19 17.73 25.87 -1.80
C ALA A 19 17.39 24.41 -2.10
N ARG A 20 16.89 23.72 -1.11
CA ARG A 20 16.34 22.37 -1.26
C ARG A 20 14.83 22.44 -1.44
N CYS A 21 14.32 21.62 -2.33
CA CYS A 21 12.89 21.47 -2.56
C CYS A 21 12.49 20.00 -2.43
N TRP A 22 11.38 19.76 -1.79
CA TRP A 22 10.85 18.41 -1.53
C TRP A 22 9.44 18.30 -2.07
N ARG A 23 9.15 17.21 -2.77
CA ARG A 23 7.80 16.86 -3.18
C ARG A 23 7.47 15.48 -2.64
N VAL A 24 6.38 15.38 -1.89
CA VAL A 24 5.81 14.15 -1.38
C VAL A 24 4.52 13.90 -2.13
N THR A 25 4.39 12.73 -2.75
CA THR A 25 3.18 12.33 -3.45
C THR A 25 2.62 11.08 -2.79
N ARG A 26 1.44 11.20 -2.18
CA ARG A 26 0.73 10.09 -1.58
C ARG A 26 0.16 9.16 -2.65
N LYS A 27 -0.16 7.91 -2.26
CA LYS A 27 -0.77 6.92 -3.16
C LYS A 27 -2.15 7.32 -3.69
N ASP A 28 -2.87 8.19 -2.99
CA ASP A 28 -4.14 8.78 -3.41
C ASP A 28 -3.98 9.97 -4.38
N GLY A 29 -2.73 10.33 -4.70
CA GLY A 29 -2.41 11.40 -5.64
C GLY A 29 -2.29 12.79 -4.99
N VAL A 30 -2.55 12.92 -3.69
CA VAL A 30 -2.34 14.19 -2.96
C VAL A 30 -0.86 14.50 -2.93
N ARG A 31 -0.51 15.77 -3.22
CA ARG A 31 0.87 16.25 -3.31
C ARG A 31 1.13 17.33 -2.29
N PHE A 32 2.28 17.23 -1.64
CA PHE A 32 2.84 18.25 -0.75
C PHE A 32 4.19 18.68 -1.30
N ALA A 33 4.47 19.99 -1.27
CA ALA A 33 5.72 20.51 -1.81
C ALA A 33 6.25 21.62 -0.91
N PHE A 34 7.49 21.47 -0.47
CA PHE A 34 8.15 22.31 0.51
C PHE A 34 9.53 22.77 0.04
N THR A 35 10.00 23.90 0.54
CA THR A 35 11.35 24.38 0.33
C THR A 35 11.94 24.93 1.64
N ASP A 36 13.25 24.86 1.79
CA ASP A 36 14.00 25.50 2.87
C ASP A 36 14.34 26.97 2.57
N HIS A 37 13.89 27.51 1.43
CA HIS A 37 14.01 28.91 1.07
C HIS A 37 12.93 29.75 1.74
N ASP A 38 13.25 31.02 2.07
CA ASP A 38 12.32 31.97 2.72
C ASP A 38 11.10 32.32 1.86
N GLY A 39 11.19 32.18 0.54
CA GLY A 39 10.12 32.43 -0.41
C GLY A 39 9.69 31.18 -1.15
N ALA A 40 8.44 31.12 -1.59
CA ALA A 40 7.94 30.03 -2.40
C ALA A 40 8.67 29.94 -3.75
N LEU A 41 9.00 28.72 -4.16
CA LEU A 41 9.61 28.42 -5.45
C LEU A 41 8.62 27.69 -6.34
N THR A 42 8.68 27.91 -7.65
CA THR A 42 7.76 27.26 -8.59
C THR A 42 8.52 26.64 -9.75
N PHE A 43 8.34 25.35 -9.97
CA PHE A 43 8.83 24.65 -11.14
C PHE A 43 8.02 23.35 -11.38
N ASP A 44 8.04 22.83 -12.60
CA ASP A 44 7.28 21.62 -13.01
C ASP A 44 5.79 21.69 -12.62
N GLY A 45 5.18 22.88 -12.71
CA GLY A 45 3.78 23.10 -12.36
C GLY A 45 3.45 22.92 -10.87
N THR A 46 4.47 22.88 -10.01
CA THR A 46 4.33 22.68 -8.56
C THR A 46 4.86 23.93 -7.83
N VAL A 47 4.09 24.42 -6.85
CA VAL A 47 4.50 25.49 -5.95
C VAL A 47 5.07 24.87 -4.69
N PHE A 48 6.35 25.09 -4.43
CA PHE A 48 7.05 24.67 -3.23
C PHE A 48 6.93 25.79 -2.19
N LYS A 49 6.23 25.48 -1.11
CA LYS A 49 5.94 26.47 -0.05
C LYS A 49 7.15 26.65 0.85
N ALA A 50 7.37 27.89 1.29
CA ALA A 50 8.44 28.28 2.20
C ALA A 50 8.28 27.76 3.64
N GLU A 51 7.15 27.13 3.96
CA GLU A 51 6.88 26.60 5.29
C GLU A 51 7.49 25.21 5.44
N THR A 52 8.28 25.05 6.48
CA THR A 52 9.14 23.89 6.71
C THR A 52 8.35 22.68 7.19
N GLY A 53 7.88 21.86 6.26
CA GLY A 53 7.34 20.54 6.60
C GLY A 53 8.42 19.47 6.80
N LEU A 54 9.56 19.60 6.12
CA LEU A 54 10.63 18.59 6.14
C LEU A 54 12.01 19.27 6.15
N SER A 55 12.85 18.91 7.12
CA SER A 55 14.28 19.18 7.07
C SER A 55 15.04 17.86 6.97
N ALA A 56 15.83 17.68 5.92
CA ALA A 56 16.70 16.53 5.85
C ALA A 56 18.04 16.86 6.51
N ALA A 57 18.41 16.14 7.54
CA ALA A 57 19.68 16.33 8.23
C ALA A 57 20.88 16.01 7.33
N ALA A 58 20.79 15.00 6.50
CA ALA A 58 21.74 14.68 5.42
C ALA A 58 21.15 13.62 4.50
N LEU A 59 21.12 13.90 3.18
CA LEU A 59 20.92 12.87 2.17
C LEU A 59 22.28 12.28 1.85
N SER A 60 22.57 11.10 2.38
CA SER A 60 23.78 10.35 2.00
C SER A 60 23.37 9.25 1.01
N GLN A 61 23.91 9.33 -0.20
CA GLN A 61 23.84 8.24 -1.17
C GLN A 61 25.18 7.51 -1.15
N SER A 62 25.15 6.20 -0.91
CA SER A 62 26.30 5.34 -1.08
C SER A 62 26.25 4.65 -2.45
N THR A 63 27.40 4.56 -3.12
CA THR A 63 27.54 3.78 -4.35
C THR A 63 27.69 2.30 -3.96
N GLY A 64 26.70 1.48 -4.23
CA GLY A 64 26.70 0.03 -3.96
C GLY A 64 25.31 -0.55 -3.76
N LEU A 65 25.24 -1.84 -3.42
CA LEU A 65 24.00 -2.55 -3.09
C LEU A 65 23.55 -2.31 -1.63
N SER A 66 24.20 -1.40 -0.91
CA SER A 66 23.73 -1.01 0.41
C SER A 66 22.43 -0.21 0.27
N VAL A 67 21.47 -0.50 1.11
CA VAL A 67 20.20 0.22 1.17
C VAL A 67 20.50 1.66 1.60
N ASP A 68 20.26 2.61 0.71
CA ASP A 68 20.38 4.04 1.01
C ASP A 68 19.20 4.47 1.86
N ASN A 69 19.28 4.25 3.16
CA ASN A 69 18.30 4.73 4.10
C ASN A 69 18.77 6.04 4.71
N THR A 70 17.96 7.05 4.61
CA THR A 70 18.20 8.37 5.21
C THR A 70 16.98 8.74 6.04
N GLU A 71 17.20 9.36 7.18
CA GLU A 71 16.14 9.90 8.01
C GLU A 71 15.85 11.35 7.62
N ALA A 72 14.59 11.68 7.46
CA ALA A 72 14.12 13.05 7.34
C ALA A 72 13.32 13.40 8.59
N LEU A 73 13.67 14.53 9.21
CA LEU A 73 12.94 15.10 10.33
C LEU A 73 11.90 16.08 9.79
N GLY A 74 10.64 15.84 10.13
CA GLY A 74 9.53 16.73 9.80
C GLY A 74 8.93 17.37 11.04
N ALA A 75 8.58 18.64 10.98
CA ALA A 75 7.75 19.27 11.99
C ALA A 75 6.28 19.17 11.57
N LEU A 76 5.40 18.82 12.51
CA LEU A 76 3.93 18.81 12.30
C LEU A 76 3.36 20.25 12.22
N SER A 77 4.13 21.22 11.77
CA SER A 77 3.73 22.62 11.76
C SER A 77 2.93 23.02 10.53
N ASP A 78 2.89 22.20 9.49
CA ASP A 78 2.05 22.46 8.32
C ASP A 78 0.65 21.90 8.57
N ALA A 79 -0.36 22.76 8.56
CA ALA A 79 -1.78 22.38 8.64
C ALA A 79 -2.22 21.38 7.56
N ALA A 80 -1.38 21.14 6.55
CA ALA A 80 -1.64 20.20 5.47
C ALA A 80 -1.25 18.74 5.82
N ILE A 81 -0.33 18.54 6.78
CA ILE A 81 0.06 17.19 7.25
C ILE A 81 -0.57 16.98 8.62
N THR A 82 -1.71 16.31 8.64
CA THR A 82 -2.43 16.08 9.89
C THR A 82 -1.94 14.80 10.58
N GLU A 83 -1.97 14.81 11.91
CA GLU A 83 -1.68 13.63 12.71
C GLU A 83 -2.60 12.46 12.34
N ALA A 84 -3.88 12.74 12.09
CA ALA A 84 -4.86 11.74 11.67
C ALA A 84 -4.49 11.06 10.35
N ASP A 85 -3.89 11.78 9.40
CA ASP A 85 -3.43 11.20 8.14
C ASP A 85 -2.20 10.30 8.32
N ILE A 86 -1.32 10.65 9.28
CA ILE A 86 -0.16 9.83 9.63
C ILE A 86 -0.63 8.54 10.32
N GLU A 87 -1.51 8.64 11.33
CA GLU A 87 -2.07 7.48 12.02
C GLU A 87 -2.86 6.56 11.08
N ALA A 88 -3.60 7.15 10.14
CA ALA A 88 -4.31 6.40 9.11
C ALA A 88 -3.37 5.70 8.10
N GLY A 89 -2.04 5.93 8.17
CA GLY A 89 -1.06 5.36 7.25
C GLY A 89 -1.14 5.90 5.82
N ARG A 90 -1.72 7.09 5.63
CA ARG A 90 -1.88 7.68 4.28
C ARG A 90 -0.56 8.06 3.63
N PHE A 91 0.49 8.21 4.43
CA PHE A 91 1.85 8.48 3.97
C PHE A 91 2.69 7.21 3.76
N ASP A 92 2.19 6.02 4.13
CA ASP A 92 2.92 4.76 3.99
C ASP A 92 3.29 4.49 2.53
N GLY A 93 4.58 4.50 2.22
CA GLY A 93 5.11 4.34 0.87
C GLY A 93 4.76 5.48 -0.08
N ALA A 94 4.53 6.71 0.44
CA ALA A 94 4.42 7.90 -0.40
C ALA A 94 5.74 8.14 -1.14
N GLU A 95 5.66 8.55 -2.41
CA GLU A 95 6.86 8.91 -3.17
C GLU A 95 7.42 10.23 -2.67
N VAL A 96 8.75 10.30 -2.56
CA VAL A 96 9.48 11.51 -2.21
C VAL A 96 10.54 11.80 -3.24
N GLU A 97 10.60 13.05 -3.64
CA GLU A 97 11.63 13.58 -4.52
C GLU A 97 12.24 14.81 -3.87
N ALA A 98 13.57 14.90 -3.91
CA ALA A 98 14.32 16.04 -3.37
C ALA A 98 15.25 16.63 -4.44
N TRP A 99 15.17 17.93 -4.59
CA TRP A 99 15.99 18.69 -5.54
C TRP A 99 16.88 19.69 -4.84
N LEU A 100 18.05 19.92 -5.41
CA LEU A 100 18.83 21.11 -5.21
C LEU A 100 18.51 22.09 -6.34
N VAL A 101 18.10 23.30 -5.99
CA VAL A 101 17.55 24.30 -6.92
C VAL A 101 18.29 25.63 -6.73
N GLN A 102 18.65 26.28 -7.81
CA GLN A 102 19.05 27.68 -7.74
C GLN A 102 17.80 28.52 -7.55
N TRP A 103 17.61 29.12 -6.35
CA TRP A 103 16.38 29.82 -6.01
C TRP A 103 16.12 31.04 -6.87
N SER A 104 17.17 31.75 -7.36
CA SER A 104 17.04 32.86 -8.29
C SER A 104 16.62 32.45 -9.71
N ASN A 105 16.81 31.17 -10.09
CA ASN A 105 16.38 30.60 -11.36
C ASN A 105 16.06 29.11 -11.20
N PRO A 106 14.81 28.74 -10.84
CA PRO A 106 14.42 27.36 -10.54
C PRO A 106 14.52 26.37 -11.73
N ASP A 107 14.77 26.84 -12.94
CA ASP A 107 15.07 25.96 -14.07
C ASP A 107 16.45 25.31 -13.94
N ASN A 108 17.33 25.89 -13.14
CA ASN A 108 18.64 25.35 -12.81
C ASN A 108 18.50 24.48 -11.54
N ARG A 109 18.19 23.22 -11.73
CA ARG A 109 17.98 22.26 -10.65
C ARG A 109 18.52 20.90 -10.97
N VAL A 110 18.80 20.12 -9.94
CA VAL A 110 19.16 18.71 -10.02
C VAL A 110 18.37 17.90 -9.01
N LEU A 111 17.84 16.78 -9.46
CA LEU A 111 17.22 15.79 -8.57
C LEU A 111 18.32 15.10 -7.79
N GLN A 112 18.34 15.25 -6.47
CA GLN A 112 19.31 14.63 -5.59
C GLN A 112 18.85 13.29 -5.05
N PHE A 113 17.55 13.15 -4.79
CA PHE A 113 17.01 11.92 -4.23
C PHE A 113 15.61 11.63 -4.81
N ARG A 114 15.33 10.36 -5.05
CA ARG A 114 14.01 9.82 -5.32
C ARG A 114 13.85 8.50 -4.58
N GLY A 115 12.74 8.37 -3.88
CA GLY A 115 12.47 7.18 -3.09
C GLY A 115 11.05 7.18 -2.56
N THR A 116 10.85 6.45 -1.47
CA THR A 116 9.56 6.35 -0.78
C THR A 116 9.73 6.55 0.72
N PHE A 117 8.65 6.97 1.37
CA PHE A 117 8.58 6.96 2.83
C PHE A 117 8.52 5.51 3.33
N GLY A 118 9.38 5.19 4.28
CA GLY A 118 9.39 3.96 5.04
C GLY A 118 8.59 4.10 6.33
N GLU A 119 9.20 3.68 7.43
CA GLU A 119 8.60 3.80 8.76
C GLU A 119 8.55 5.26 9.20
N MET A 120 7.43 5.64 9.80
CA MET A 120 7.23 6.98 10.33
C MET A 120 7.02 6.90 11.83
N GLU A 121 7.93 7.53 12.58
CA GLU A 121 7.89 7.60 14.04
C GLU A 121 7.46 8.99 14.49
N ARG A 122 6.60 9.02 15.49
CA ARG A 122 6.15 10.27 16.10
C ARG A 122 7.11 10.70 17.20
N GLN A 123 7.49 11.96 17.19
CA GLN A 123 8.23 12.61 18.26
C GLN A 123 7.46 13.85 18.75
N ALA A 124 7.75 14.31 19.97
CA ALA A 124 7.07 15.46 20.57
C ALA A 124 7.16 16.73 19.66
N GLY A 125 6.04 17.07 19.02
CA GLY A 125 5.94 18.23 18.11
C GLY A 125 6.44 18.03 16.70
N GLY A 126 6.73 16.77 16.29
CA GLY A 126 7.19 16.46 14.95
C GLY A 126 7.06 14.97 14.62
N PHE A 127 7.64 14.60 13.52
CA PHE A 127 7.75 13.19 13.12
C PHE A 127 9.13 12.94 12.49
N THR A 128 9.61 11.71 12.60
CA THR A 128 10.77 11.20 11.88
C THR A 128 10.27 10.21 10.86
N VAL A 129 10.73 10.32 9.63
CA VAL A 129 10.39 9.39 8.56
C VAL A 129 11.66 8.81 7.95
N GLU A 130 11.67 7.49 7.81
CA GLU A 130 12.69 6.79 7.06
C GLU A 130 12.49 7.04 5.56
N LEU A 131 13.53 7.47 4.85
CA LEU A 131 13.55 7.60 3.40
C LEU A 131 14.21 6.38 2.78
N ARG A 132 13.45 5.64 2.00
CA ARG A 132 13.90 4.44 1.31
C ARG A 132 14.22 4.76 -0.14
N GLY A 133 15.47 4.57 -0.53
CA GLY A 133 15.93 4.79 -1.89
C GLY A 133 15.43 3.72 -2.87
N LEU A 134 15.70 3.93 -4.15
CA LEU A 134 15.34 2.99 -5.22
C LEU A 134 16.01 1.62 -5.07
N ALA A 135 17.18 1.55 -4.43
CA ALA A 135 17.90 0.32 -4.17
C ALA A 135 17.11 -0.68 -3.30
N GLU A 136 16.28 -0.18 -2.37
CA GLU A 136 15.44 -1.06 -1.55
C GLU A 136 14.42 -1.84 -2.37
N ALA A 137 13.84 -1.20 -3.39
CA ALA A 137 12.92 -1.89 -4.29
C ALA A 137 13.58 -3.08 -5.00
N MET A 138 14.88 -3.01 -5.24
CA MET A 138 15.66 -4.10 -5.84
C MET A 138 16.05 -5.20 -4.83
N ASN A 139 16.01 -4.90 -3.54
CA ASN A 139 16.32 -5.86 -2.47
C ASN A 139 15.10 -6.73 -2.04
N ARG A 140 14.03 -6.70 -2.79
CA ARG A 140 12.89 -7.59 -2.57
C ARG A 140 13.15 -8.93 -3.19
N ALA A 141 12.88 -10.00 -2.44
CA ALA A 141 12.91 -11.35 -2.99
C ALA A 141 11.87 -11.45 -4.11
N GLU A 142 12.32 -11.55 -5.35
CA GLU A 142 11.48 -11.81 -6.51
C GLU A 142 11.47 -13.31 -6.79
N GLY A 143 10.33 -13.82 -7.21
CA GLY A 143 10.19 -15.21 -7.58
C GLY A 143 8.80 -15.74 -7.29
N ARG A 144 8.57 -16.98 -7.71
CA ARG A 144 7.32 -17.65 -7.52
C ARG A 144 7.50 -18.81 -6.55
N VAL A 145 6.71 -18.81 -5.48
CA VAL A 145 6.64 -19.94 -4.56
C VAL A 145 5.70 -20.98 -5.13
N TYR A 146 6.19 -22.23 -5.25
CA TYR A 146 5.36 -23.36 -5.64
C TYR A 146 4.61 -23.88 -4.42
N GLN A 147 3.31 -23.56 -4.35
CA GLN A 147 2.42 -23.94 -3.26
C GLN A 147 1.07 -24.39 -3.78
N ARG A 148 0.33 -25.17 -2.98
CA ARG A 148 -0.98 -25.69 -3.39
C ARG A 148 -2.00 -24.59 -3.65
N GLY A 149 -2.00 -23.54 -2.83
CA GLY A 149 -2.89 -22.39 -2.96
C GLY A 149 -2.47 -21.44 -4.08
N CYS A 150 -3.43 -20.72 -4.60
CA CYS A 150 -3.19 -19.65 -5.59
C CYS A 150 -2.36 -18.52 -4.99
N SER A 151 -1.31 -18.09 -5.67
CA SER A 151 -0.45 -16.97 -5.26
C SER A 151 -1.02 -15.59 -5.65
N ALA A 152 -1.91 -15.53 -6.64
CA ALA A 152 -2.51 -14.27 -7.12
C ALA A 152 -3.47 -13.66 -6.09
N ILE A 153 -3.62 -12.34 -6.08
CA ILE A 153 -4.66 -11.64 -5.35
C ILE A 153 -5.91 -11.56 -6.23
N LEU A 154 -7.10 -11.71 -5.64
CA LEU A 154 -8.33 -11.65 -6.41
C LEU A 154 -8.45 -10.29 -7.14
N GLY A 155 -8.58 -10.34 -8.44
CA GLY A 155 -8.71 -9.17 -9.31
C GLY A 155 -7.40 -8.50 -9.72
N ASP A 156 -6.23 -9.05 -9.34
CA ASP A 156 -4.94 -8.54 -9.82
C ASP A 156 -4.63 -8.97 -11.27
N GLY A 157 -3.51 -8.51 -11.81
CA GLY A 157 -3.07 -8.81 -13.18
C GLY A 157 -2.82 -10.29 -13.46
N ASP A 158 -2.56 -11.11 -12.43
CA ASP A 158 -2.40 -12.55 -12.55
C ASP A 158 -3.74 -13.30 -12.45
N CYS A 159 -4.62 -12.88 -11.53
CA CYS A 159 -5.96 -13.44 -11.36
C CYS A 159 -6.90 -13.05 -12.50
N ARG A 160 -6.86 -11.79 -12.93
CA ARG A 160 -7.67 -11.23 -14.02
C ARG A 160 -9.18 -11.37 -13.84
N PHE A 161 -9.66 -11.66 -12.65
CA PHE A 161 -11.09 -11.69 -12.38
C PHE A 161 -11.62 -10.26 -12.27
N ASP A 162 -12.68 -9.96 -13.01
CA ASP A 162 -13.30 -8.63 -12.96
C ASP A 162 -14.25 -8.52 -11.76
N LEU A 163 -13.84 -7.78 -10.73
CA LEU A 163 -14.63 -7.50 -9.54
C LEU A 163 -15.79 -6.52 -9.78
N SER A 164 -15.93 -5.96 -10.99
CA SER A 164 -17.12 -5.20 -11.37
C SER A 164 -18.27 -6.11 -11.81
N THR A 165 -18.02 -7.40 -12.00
CA THR A 165 -19.05 -8.39 -12.33
C THR A 165 -20.14 -8.38 -11.24
N PRO A 166 -21.43 -8.27 -11.62
CA PRO A 166 -22.54 -8.30 -10.66
C PRO A 166 -22.51 -9.52 -9.75
N GLY A 167 -22.78 -9.32 -8.45
CA GLY A 167 -22.78 -10.38 -7.44
C GLY A 167 -21.44 -10.63 -6.76
N TYR A 168 -20.34 -10.01 -7.20
CA TYR A 168 -19.01 -10.19 -6.58
C TYR A 168 -18.53 -9.00 -5.77
N ALA A 169 -19.24 -7.88 -5.85
CA ALA A 169 -19.02 -6.75 -4.98
C ALA A 169 -20.36 -6.13 -4.57
N HIS A 170 -20.38 -5.49 -3.41
CA HIS A 170 -21.50 -4.72 -2.92
C HIS A 170 -21.02 -3.38 -2.39
N GLU A 171 -21.71 -2.29 -2.78
CA GLU A 171 -21.49 -0.96 -2.22
C GLU A 171 -22.70 -0.55 -1.41
N GLY A 172 -22.49 -0.22 -0.16
CA GLY A 172 -23.56 0.15 0.75
C GLY A 172 -23.06 0.94 1.95
N ALA A 173 -23.99 1.44 2.75
CA ALA A 173 -23.67 2.12 4.00
C ALA A 173 -23.55 1.11 5.13
N VAL A 174 -22.63 1.39 6.06
CA VAL A 174 -22.50 0.64 7.29
C VAL A 174 -23.65 1.03 8.22
N THR A 175 -24.39 0.05 8.71
CA THR A 175 -25.53 0.29 9.63
C THR A 175 -25.05 0.50 11.05
N ARG A 176 -24.09 -0.31 11.49
CA ARG A 176 -23.52 -0.24 12.84
C ARG A 176 -22.02 -0.55 12.80
N VAL A 177 -21.28 0.15 13.63
CA VAL A 177 -19.87 -0.08 13.85
C VAL A 177 -19.66 -0.44 15.32
N SER A 178 -19.00 -1.57 15.58
CA SER A 178 -18.62 -2.00 16.92
C SER A 178 -17.12 -2.29 16.92
N ALA A 179 -16.35 -1.46 17.62
CA ALA A 179 -14.92 -1.37 17.42
C ALA A 179 -14.58 -1.05 15.94
N ARG A 180 -13.31 -0.72 15.64
CA ARG A 180 -12.88 -0.35 14.27
C ARG A 180 -12.87 -1.51 13.27
N ARG A 181 -13.35 -2.69 13.64
CA ARG A 181 -13.28 -3.93 12.84
C ARG A 181 -14.57 -4.72 12.71
N LEU A 182 -15.60 -4.42 13.51
CA LEU A 182 -16.89 -5.13 13.44
C LEU A 182 -17.94 -4.21 12.81
N LEU A 183 -18.48 -4.61 11.67
CA LEU A 183 -19.35 -3.81 10.85
C LEU A 183 -20.63 -4.59 10.53
N ASP A 184 -21.77 -4.00 10.78
CA ASP A 184 -23.06 -4.58 10.45
C ASP A 184 -23.67 -3.89 9.23
N PHE A 185 -24.34 -4.70 8.39
CA PHE A 185 -25.00 -4.28 7.16
C PHE A 185 -26.40 -4.89 7.09
N ASP A 186 -27.37 -4.13 6.66
CA ASP A 186 -28.73 -4.60 6.41
C ASP A 186 -28.93 -4.95 4.93
N GLY A 187 -29.88 -5.84 4.64
CA GLY A 187 -30.33 -6.10 3.28
C GLY A 187 -29.36 -6.85 2.36
N LEU A 188 -28.40 -7.58 2.91
CA LEU A 188 -27.45 -8.41 2.15
C LEU A 188 -27.80 -9.91 2.16
N ASP A 189 -29.07 -10.22 2.17
CA ASP A 189 -29.63 -11.59 2.16
C ASP A 189 -29.42 -12.32 0.82
N SER A 190 -29.23 -11.58 -0.27
CA SER A 190 -28.96 -12.15 -1.59
C SER A 190 -27.58 -12.82 -1.74
N PHE A 191 -26.66 -12.54 -0.83
CA PHE A 191 -25.34 -13.15 -0.84
C PHE A 191 -25.30 -14.37 0.08
N GLU A 192 -24.65 -15.44 -0.37
CA GLU A 192 -24.45 -16.64 0.44
C GLU A 192 -23.71 -16.33 1.75
N PRO A 193 -23.91 -17.11 2.82
CA PRO A 193 -23.10 -17.02 4.03
C PRO A 193 -21.60 -17.15 3.70
N ARG A 194 -20.77 -16.36 4.36
CA ARG A 194 -19.30 -16.34 4.16
C ARG A 194 -18.86 -15.90 2.77
N TRP A 195 -19.73 -15.23 1.99
CA TRP A 195 -19.42 -14.79 0.62
C TRP A 195 -18.24 -13.84 0.55
N PHE A 196 -18.16 -12.94 1.54
CA PHE A 196 -17.09 -11.92 1.63
C PHE A 196 -15.90 -12.34 2.49
N GLU A 197 -15.95 -13.50 3.15
CA GLU A 197 -14.84 -13.98 3.99
C GLU A 197 -13.56 -14.15 3.18
N ARG A 198 -12.43 -13.58 3.65
CA ARG A 198 -11.16 -13.44 2.93
C ARG A 198 -11.22 -12.51 1.71
N GLY A 199 -12.26 -11.71 1.61
CA GLY A 199 -12.37 -10.61 0.67
C GLY A 199 -11.82 -9.32 1.25
N ARG A 200 -12.09 -8.21 0.55
CA ARG A 200 -11.68 -6.87 0.97
C ARG A 200 -12.89 -6.01 1.27
N LEU A 201 -12.72 -5.15 2.26
CA LEU A 201 -13.58 -4.02 2.50
C LEU A 201 -12.80 -2.75 2.14
N LYS A 202 -13.33 -1.91 1.26
CA LYS A 202 -12.77 -0.60 0.93
C LYS A 202 -13.73 0.48 1.39
N VAL A 203 -13.23 1.45 2.14
CA VAL A 203 -14.02 2.60 2.59
C VAL A 203 -14.11 3.62 1.46
N LEU A 204 -15.33 4.09 1.17
CA LEU A 204 -15.63 4.99 0.07
C LEU A 204 -16.00 6.41 0.52
N SER A 205 -16.25 6.61 1.81
CA SER A 205 -16.59 7.94 2.36
C SER A 205 -16.21 8.06 3.83
N GLY A 206 -16.26 9.28 4.36
CA GLY A 206 -15.95 9.56 5.76
C GLY A 206 -14.47 9.73 6.04
N VAL A 207 -14.13 9.78 7.34
CA VAL A 207 -12.74 10.00 7.80
C VAL A 207 -11.81 8.88 7.36
N ALA A 208 -12.33 7.65 7.26
CA ALA A 208 -11.59 6.46 6.86
C ALA A 208 -11.56 6.23 5.33
N GLU A 209 -12.02 7.19 4.51
CA GLU A 209 -12.06 7.05 3.05
C GLU A 209 -10.70 6.61 2.48
N GLY A 210 -10.74 5.62 1.57
CA GLY A 210 -9.57 5.04 0.92
C GLY A 210 -8.91 3.91 1.71
N LEU A 211 -9.21 3.73 3.00
CA LEU A 211 -8.67 2.62 3.78
C LEU A 211 -9.27 1.29 3.31
N VAL A 212 -8.45 0.25 3.43
CA VAL A 212 -8.81 -1.12 3.03
C VAL A 212 -8.58 -2.06 4.19
N GLY A 213 -9.57 -2.90 4.48
CA GLY A 213 -9.47 -3.98 5.45
C GLY A 213 -9.67 -5.36 4.81
N VAL A 214 -8.99 -6.38 5.31
CA VAL A 214 -9.21 -7.77 4.91
C VAL A 214 -10.29 -8.39 5.80
N ILE A 215 -11.29 -9.00 5.19
CA ILE A 215 -12.41 -9.60 5.90
C ILE A 215 -12.00 -10.95 6.48
N LYS A 216 -12.13 -11.09 7.79
CA LYS A 216 -11.84 -12.32 8.56
C LYS A 216 -13.05 -13.24 8.61
N ASN A 217 -14.18 -12.68 9.03
CA ASN A 217 -15.44 -13.39 9.16
C ASN A 217 -16.56 -12.63 8.45
N ASP A 218 -17.49 -13.38 7.89
CA ASP A 218 -18.72 -12.88 7.28
C ASP A 218 -19.86 -13.79 7.76
N ARG A 219 -20.74 -13.27 8.57
CA ARG A 219 -21.89 -13.98 9.16
C ARG A 219 -23.17 -13.26 8.84
N PHE A 220 -24.16 -14.01 8.39
CA PHE A 220 -25.50 -13.51 8.16
C PHE A 220 -26.47 -14.20 9.12
N ALA A 221 -27.15 -13.42 9.95
CA ALA A 221 -28.16 -13.88 10.88
C ALA A 221 -29.20 -12.78 11.13
N ASP A 222 -30.45 -13.15 11.27
CA ASP A 222 -31.56 -12.25 11.62
C ASP A 222 -31.69 -11.01 10.72
N GLY A 223 -31.40 -11.18 9.42
CA GLY A 223 -31.45 -10.10 8.43
C GLY A 223 -30.27 -9.14 8.44
N VAL A 224 -29.29 -9.35 9.32
CA VAL A 224 -28.09 -8.53 9.45
C VAL A 224 -26.87 -9.32 9.02
N ARG A 225 -26.05 -8.72 8.17
CA ARG A 225 -24.74 -9.26 7.82
C ARG A 225 -23.68 -8.58 8.65
N ARG A 226 -22.97 -9.38 9.44
CA ARG A 226 -21.85 -8.93 10.27
C ARG A 226 -20.55 -9.33 9.64
N VAL A 227 -19.72 -8.33 9.35
CA VAL A 227 -18.38 -8.47 8.80
C VAL A 227 -17.36 -8.11 9.87
N GLU A 228 -16.41 -9.01 10.12
CA GLU A 228 -15.26 -8.78 11.01
C GLU A 228 -13.99 -8.67 10.16
N LEU A 229 -13.20 -7.63 10.37
CA LEU A 229 -11.88 -7.48 9.75
C LEU A 229 -10.80 -8.19 10.56
N TRP A 230 -9.68 -8.55 9.93
CA TRP A 230 -8.52 -9.13 10.60
C TRP A 230 -7.88 -8.13 11.58
N GLU A 231 -7.79 -6.89 11.17
CA GLU A 231 -7.18 -5.80 11.92
C GLU A 231 -8.15 -4.63 12.02
N ASP A 232 -7.98 -3.81 13.03
CA ASP A 232 -8.74 -2.57 13.17
C ASP A 232 -8.36 -1.62 12.03
N LEU A 233 -9.34 -0.89 11.48
CA LEU A 233 -9.04 0.21 10.58
C LEU A 233 -8.29 1.31 11.34
N ARG A 234 -7.32 1.90 10.68
CA ARG A 234 -6.47 2.95 11.28
C ARG A 234 -7.18 4.31 11.45
N ALA A 235 -8.45 4.41 11.03
CA ALA A 235 -9.30 5.56 11.26
C ALA A 235 -10.72 5.10 11.62
N ASP A 236 -11.48 5.98 12.26
CA ASP A 236 -12.84 5.69 12.70
C ASP A 236 -13.81 5.65 11.51
N LEU A 237 -14.67 4.64 11.52
CA LEU A 237 -15.85 4.53 10.67
C LEU A 237 -17.09 4.94 11.46
N ALA A 238 -17.97 5.68 10.83
CA ALA A 238 -19.28 6.03 11.39
C ALA A 238 -20.41 5.25 10.71
N PRO A 239 -21.52 4.98 11.41
CA PRO A 239 -22.74 4.53 10.76
C PRO A 239 -23.16 5.52 9.67
N GLY A 240 -23.47 4.99 8.48
CA GLY A 240 -23.77 5.78 7.28
C GLY A 240 -22.59 5.94 6.32
N ASP A 241 -21.36 5.69 6.75
CA ASP A 241 -20.21 5.67 5.84
C ASP A 241 -20.37 4.58 4.78
N ARG A 242 -20.06 4.94 3.54
CA ARG A 242 -20.16 4.01 2.43
C ARG A 242 -18.90 3.17 2.35
N VAL A 243 -19.11 1.88 2.09
CA VAL A 243 -18.03 0.92 1.88
C VAL A 243 -18.35 0.03 0.68
N ARG A 244 -17.30 -0.55 0.09
CA ARG A 244 -17.39 -1.60 -0.90
C ARG A 244 -16.87 -2.90 -0.29
N LEU A 245 -17.72 -3.92 -0.27
CA LEU A 245 -17.37 -5.29 0.08
C LEU A 245 -17.06 -6.05 -1.20
N GLU A 246 -15.97 -6.77 -1.24
CA GLU A 246 -15.58 -7.60 -2.37
C GLU A 246 -15.60 -9.08 -1.96
N ALA A 247 -16.07 -9.93 -2.85
CA ALA A 247 -16.15 -11.38 -2.62
C ALA A 247 -14.82 -11.97 -2.17
N GLY A 248 -14.88 -12.92 -1.26
CA GLY A 248 -13.69 -13.56 -0.72
C GLY A 248 -13.17 -14.72 -1.58
N CYS A 249 -11.85 -14.86 -1.62
CA CYS A 249 -11.17 -15.96 -2.28
C CYS A 249 -10.26 -16.70 -1.29
N ASP A 250 -10.51 -17.99 -1.08
CA ASP A 250 -9.75 -18.85 -0.17
C ASP A 250 -8.49 -19.46 -0.80
N LYS A 251 -8.16 -19.03 -2.02
CA LYS A 251 -7.00 -19.49 -2.78
C LYS A 251 -7.02 -20.96 -3.22
N ARG A 252 -8.15 -21.65 -3.06
CA ARG A 252 -8.30 -23.04 -3.50
C ARG A 252 -8.73 -23.11 -4.96
N MET A 253 -8.29 -24.17 -5.65
CA MET A 253 -8.64 -24.43 -7.03
C MET A 253 -10.16 -24.59 -7.22
N GLU A 254 -10.82 -25.27 -6.29
CA GLU A 254 -12.28 -25.48 -6.35
C GLU A 254 -13.06 -24.17 -6.29
N THR A 255 -12.69 -23.27 -5.37
CA THR A 255 -13.31 -21.96 -5.25
C THR A 255 -13.06 -21.12 -6.51
N CYS A 256 -11.85 -21.18 -7.06
CA CYS A 256 -11.52 -20.51 -8.31
C CYS A 256 -12.39 -21.00 -9.47
N ARG A 257 -12.63 -22.33 -9.54
CA ARG A 257 -13.46 -22.95 -10.58
C ARG A 257 -14.94 -22.68 -10.37
N LEU A 258 -15.48 -22.94 -9.16
CA LEU A 258 -16.92 -22.97 -8.91
C LEU A 258 -17.50 -21.59 -8.61
N LYS A 259 -16.81 -20.79 -7.77
CA LYS A 259 -17.28 -19.45 -7.39
C LYS A 259 -16.95 -18.40 -8.44
N PHE A 260 -15.76 -18.45 -9.03
CA PHE A 260 -15.27 -17.40 -9.93
C PHE A 260 -15.21 -17.80 -11.41
N SER A 261 -15.43 -19.09 -11.76
CA SER A 261 -15.28 -19.62 -13.13
C SER A 261 -13.96 -19.20 -13.80
N ASN A 262 -12.88 -19.06 -13.00
CA ASN A 262 -11.62 -18.43 -13.40
C ASN A 262 -10.40 -19.39 -13.34
N LEU A 263 -10.64 -20.69 -13.56
CA LEU A 263 -9.62 -21.73 -13.42
C LEU A 263 -8.38 -21.51 -14.30
N LEU A 264 -8.56 -20.94 -15.48
CA LEU A 264 -7.45 -20.69 -16.42
C LEU A 264 -6.41 -19.69 -15.87
N ASN A 265 -6.81 -18.84 -14.94
CA ASN A 265 -5.94 -17.89 -14.26
C ASN A 265 -5.51 -18.35 -12.86
N PHE A 266 -5.78 -19.59 -12.51
CA PHE A 266 -5.34 -20.15 -11.24
C PHE A 266 -3.81 -20.26 -11.19
N ARG A 267 -3.20 -19.70 -10.15
CA ARG A 267 -1.74 -19.62 -9.98
C ARG A 267 -1.21 -20.50 -8.84
N GLY A 268 -1.90 -21.56 -8.51
CA GLY A 268 -1.48 -22.55 -7.54
C GLY A 268 -1.09 -23.88 -8.19
N PHE A 269 -0.58 -24.78 -7.38
CA PHE A 269 -0.17 -26.14 -7.80
C PHE A 269 -0.88 -27.15 -6.89
N PRO A 270 -2.15 -27.48 -7.14
CA PRO A 270 -2.99 -28.27 -6.23
C PRO A 270 -2.45 -29.67 -5.99
N ASP A 271 -1.69 -30.21 -6.94
CA ASP A 271 -1.17 -31.57 -6.92
C ASP A 271 0.19 -31.73 -6.23
N ILE A 272 0.78 -30.64 -5.72
CA ILE A 272 1.99 -30.73 -4.90
C ILE A 272 1.68 -31.54 -3.64
N PRO A 273 2.49 -32.57 -3.31
CA PRO A 273 2.34 -33.34 -2.07
C PRO A 273 2.35 -32.44 -0.83
N GLY A 274 1.45 -32.70 0.12
CA GLY A 274 1.46 -31.99 1.41
C GLY A 274 2.56 -32.49 2.34
N GLU A 275 2.75 -31.81 3.47
CA GLU A 275 3.72 -32.20 4.50
C GLU A 275 3.45 -33.62 5.02
N ASP A 276 2.20 -34.02 5.13
CA ASP A 276 1.80 -35.36 5.56
C ASP A 276 2.36 -36.47 4.64
N TRP A 277 2.49 -36.16 3.34
CA TRP A 277 3.06 -37.11 2.38
C TRP A 277 4.57 -37.29 2.53
N ILE A 278 5.28 -36.19 2.86
CA ILE A 278 6.73 -36.20 3.09
C ILE A 278 7.06 -37.01 4.37
N MET A 279 6.16 -36.96 5.35
CA MET A 279 6.28 -37.66 6.63
C MET A 279 5.81 -39.13 6.56
N ALA A 280 5.12 -39.51 5.50
CA ALA A 280 4.63 -40.88 5.33
C ALA A 280 5.79 -41.83 5.03
N HIS A 281 6.03 -42.80 5.93
CA HIS A 281 6.96 -43.87 5.66
C HIS A 281 6.35 -44.84 4.64
N PRO A 282 7.12 -45.36 3.66
CA PRO A 282 6.66 -46.42 2.80
C PRO A 282 6.38 -47.66 3.67
N VAL A 283 5.09 -48.00 3.82
CA VAL A 283 4.68 -49.21 4.54
C VAL A 283 4.98 -50.40 3.65
N ARG A 284 5.88 -51.28 4.10
CA ARG A 284 6.09 -52.57 3.45
C ARG A 284 4.81 -53.40 3.60
N GLY A 285 4.01 -53.47 2.58
CA GLY A 285 2.88 -54.36 2.48
C GLY A 285 1.59 -53.71 2.02
N GLY A 286 1.26 -53.87 0.77
CA GLY A 286 -0.11 -53.86 0.31
C GLY A 286 -0.62 -52.74 -0.56
N SER A 287 0.11 -51.65 -0.79
CA SER A 287 -0.30 -50.68 -1.81
C SER A 287 0.78 -50.55 -2.88
N PRO A 288 0.46 -50.68 -4.16
CA PRO A 288 1.45 -50.49 -5.21
C PRO A 288 1.92 -49.02 -5.17
N VAL A 289 3.23 -48.84 -4.96
CA VAL A 289 3.90 -47.54 -5.08
C VAL A 289 4.18 -47.33 -6.57
N ASP A 290 3.12 -47.08 -7.33
CA ASP A 290 3.17 -46.99 -8.79
C ASP A 290 3.30 -45.57 -9.32
N GLY A 291 3.49 -44.56 -8.43
CA GLY A 291 3.55 -43.16 -8.80
C GLY A 291 2.18 -42.56 -9.14
N GLY A 292 1.10 -43.23 -8.86
CA GLY A 292 -0.26 -42.75 -9.04
C GLY A 292 -0.61 -41.59 -8.11
N SER A 293 -1.70 -40.89 -8.41
CA SER A 293 -2.20 -39.79 -7.58
C SER A 293 -2.61 -40.27 -6.19
N LEU A 294 -2.02 -39.64 -5.16
CA LEU A 294 -2.37 -39.87 -3.75
C LEU A 294 -3.51 -38.96 -3.28
N ARG A 295 -4.49 -38.71 -4.14
CA ARG A 295 -5.68 -37.92 -3.79
C ARG A 295 -6.66 -38.68 -2.97
#